data_1f248f7d4a193671baded7c62bf33112
#
_entry.id   1f248f7d4a193671baded7c62bf33112
#
_cell.length_a   1.000
_cell.length_b   1.000
_cell.length_c   1.000
_cell.angle_alpha   90.00
_cell.angle_beta   90.00
_cell.angle_gamma   90.00
#
_symmetry.space_group_name_H-M   'P 1'
#
loop_
_entity.id
_entity.type
_entity.pdbx_description
1 polymer ?
#
loop_
_entity_poly.entity_id
_entity_poly.type
_entity_poly.pdbx_seq_one_letter_code
_entity_poly.pdbx_strand_id
1 'polypeptide(L)'
;LVEVTRQAFFEGIKYAKAGHHLHEISAAIGAYAESFGYGVVRDLVGHGIGTHLHEDPAVPNFAQPSRGVRLQPGMTLAIEPMITAGGYAVRWLDDDWTVVTEDGSLAAHYENTILITDGEPEIFTLTESEIATGRWNQYLGRQTEA
;
A
#
# COMPACT_ATOMS: atom_id res chain seq x y z
N LEU A 1 14.70 -3.92 -2.71
CA LEU A 1 13.56 -4.19 -1.84
C LEU A 1 12.84 -2.89 -1.44
N VAL A 2 13.49 -1.96 -0.74
CA VAL A 2 12.87 -0.71 -0.24
C VAL A 2 12.22 0.12 -1.36
N GLU A 3 12.92 0.33 -2.47
CA GLU A 3 12.39 1.09 -3.61
C GLU A 3 11.21 0.39 -4.29
N VAL A 4 11.26 -0.95 -4.41
CA VAL A 4 10.13 -1.72 -4.96
C VAL A 4 8.92 -1.65 -4.05
N THR A 5 9.12 -1.73 -2.73
CA THR A 5 8.03 -1.60 -1.75
C THR A 5 7.35 -0.23 -1.84
N ARG A 6 8.15 0.84 -1.91
CA ARG A 6 7.65 2.20 -2.12
C ARG A 6 6.90 2.32 -3.44
N GLN A 7 7.51 1.89 -4.55
CA GLN A 7 6.87 1.97 -5.87
C GLN A 7 5.58 1.15 -5.94
N ALA A 8 5.51 0.00 -5.26
CA ALA A 8 4.29 -0.81 -5.20
C ALA A 8 3.09 -0.02 -4.64
N PHE A 9 3.30 0.79 -3.59
CA PHE A 9 2.28 1.70 -3.09
C PHE A 9 1.79 2.64 -4.21
N PHE A 10 2.70 3.29 -4.94
CA PHE A 10 2.33 4.23 -6.01
C PHE A 10 1.66 3.53 -7.19
N GLU A 11 2.04 2.29 -7.51
CA GLU A 11 1.32 1.50 -8.52
C GLU A 11 -0.12 1.21 -8.08
N GLY A 12 -0.32 0.88 -6.81
CA GLY A 12 -1.65 0.65 -6.25
C GLY A 12 -2.54 1.88 -6.31
N ILE A 13 -2.05 3.03 -5.85
CA ILE A 13 -2.88 4.24 -5.75
C ILE A 13 -3.29 4.84 -7.10
N LYS A 14 -2.72 4.39 -8.22
CA LYS A 14 -3.23 4.73 -9.56
C LYS A 14 -4.69 4.32 -9.75
N TYR A 15 -5.13 3.30 -9.01
CA TYR A 15 -6.50 2.78 -9.00
C TYR A 15 -7.34 3.31 -7.83
N ALA A 16 -6.77 4.14 -6.95
CA ALA A 16 -7.45 4.71 -5.80
C ALA A 16 -8.35 5.90 -6.18
N LYS A 17 -9.31 5.65 -7.05
CA LYS A 17 -10.20 6.66 -7.65
C LYS A 17 -11.66 6.26 -7.44
N ALA A 18 -12.52 7.25 -7.31
CA ALA A 18 -13.96 7.02 -7.23
C ALA A 18 -14.46 6.15 -8.40
N GLY A 19 -15.26 5.15 -8.07
CA GLY A 19 -15.82 4.22 -9.05
C GLY A 19 -14.99 2.97 -9.32
N HIS A 20 -13.68 2.98 -9.04
CA HIS A 20 -12.85 1.78 -9.00
C HIS A 20 -13.24 0.87 -7.81
N HIS A 21 -12.69 -0.32 -7.77
CA HIS A 21 -12.89 -1.25 -6.67
C HIS A 21 -11.59 -1.42 -5.87
N LEU A 22 -11.74 -1.63 -4.57
CA LEU A 22 -10.62 -1.73 -3.63
C LEU A 22 -9.53 -2.72 -4.07
N HIS A 23 -9.95 -3.89 -4.56
CA HIS A 23 -9.01 -4.94 -4.92
C HIS A 23 -8.26 -4.70 -6.25
N GLU A 24 -8.58 -3.65 -6.99
CA GLU A 24 -7.73 -3.18 -8.09
C GLU A 24 -6.43 -2.57 -7.54
N ILE A 25 -6.51 -1.85 -6.40
CA ILE A 25 -5.33 -1.37 -5.64
C ILE A 25 -4.50 -2.57 -5.20
N SER A 26 -5.14 -3.55 -4.54
CA SER A 26 -4.50 -4.76 -4.02
C SER A 26 -3.76 -5.54 -5.09
N ALA A 27 -4.40 -5.74 -6.24
CA ALA A 27 -3.83 -6.48 -7.36
C ALA A 27 -2.62 -5.76 -7.98
N ALA A 28 -2.70 -4.44 -8.12
CA ALA A 28 -1.60 -3.65 -8.69
C ALA A 28 -0.36 -3.67 -7.78
N ILE A 29 -0.54 -3.54 -6.46
CA ILE A 29 0.55 -3.65 -5.47
C ILE A 29 1.24 -5.00 -5.59
N GLY A 30 0.47 -6.09 -5.51
CA GLY A 30 1.00 -7.45 -5.54
C GLY A 30 1.71 -7.76 -6.84
N ALA A 31 1.06 -7.48 -7.98
CA ALA A 31 1.63 -7.73 -9.29
C ALA A 31 2.97 -7.00 -9.50
N TYR A 32 3.07 -5.75 -9.02
CA TYR A 32 4.32 -5.01 -9.12
C TYR A 32 5.44 -5.66 -8.30
N ALA A 33 5.23 -5.95 -7.03
CA ALA A 33 6.23 -6.54 -6.15
C ALA A 33 6.64 -7.96 -6.64
N GLU A 34 5.66 -8.78 -7.01
CA GLU A 34 5.88 -10.15 -7.51
C GLU A 34 6.64 -10.19 -8.83
N SER A 35 6.54 -9.15 -9.67
CA SER A 35 7.31 -9.03 -10.92
C SER A 35 8.83 -8.95 -10.70
N PHE A 36 9.26 -8.58 -9.50
CA PHE A 36 10.66 -8.59 -9.06
C PHE A 36 11.06 -9.88 -8.32
N GLY A 37 10.14 -10.85 -8.22
CA GLY A 37 10.37 -12.10 -7.49
C GLY A 37 10.26 -11.96 -5.97
N TYR A 38 9.64 -10.89 -5.47
CA TYR A 38 9.45 -10.65 -4.04
C TYR A 38 8.15 -11.26 -3.52
N GLY A 39 8.13 -11.64 -2.25
CA GLY A 39 6.94 -12.06 -1.53
C GLY A 39 6.12 -10.88 -1.03
N VAL A 40 4.80 -11.07 -0.97
CA VAL A 40 3.87 -10.06 -0.43
C VAL A 40 3.21 -10.64 0.81
N VAL A 41 3.40 -10.01 1.96
CA VAL A 41 2.82 -10.45 3.23
C VAL A 41 1.29 -10.47 3.13
N ARG A 42 0.67 -11.53 3.68
CA ARG A 42 -0.78 -11.78 3.59
C ARG A 42 -1.51 -11.64 4.90
N ASP A 43 -0.84 -11.91 6.02
CA ASP A 43 -1.44 -11.91 7.35
C ASP A 43 -1.57 -10.50 7.95
N LEU A 44 -0.88 -9.53 7.37
CA LEU A 44 -0.96 -8.12 7.69
C LEU A 44 -1.35 -7.35 6.43
N VAL A 45 -2.32 -6.45 6.57
CA VAL A 45 -2.92 -5.73 5.44
C VAL A 45 -3.20 -4.27 5.84
N GLY A 46 -3.40 -3.41 4.86
CA GLY A 46 -3.90 -2.07 5.09
C GLY A 46 -5.37 -2.07 5.54
N HIS A 47 -5.91 -0.91 5.80
CA HIS A 47 -7.23 -0.77 6.43
C HIS A 47 -7.88 0.58 6.15
N GLY A 48 -9.18 0.66 6.37
CA GLY A 48 -9.86 1.94 6.55
C GLY A 48 -9.33 2.65 7.80
N ILE A 49 -9.35 3.96 7.80
CA ILE A 49 -8.92 4.80 8.93
C ILE A 49 -9.83 6.02 9.03
N GLY A 50 -10.23 6.39 10.24
CA GLY A 50 -11.14 7.52 10.48
C GLY A 50 -11.18 7.86 11.95
N THR A 51 -12.32 7.62 12.60
CA THR A 51 -12.47 7.81 14.04
C THR A 51 -11.59 6.86 14.83
N HIS A 52 -11.39 5.67 14.31
CA HIS A 52 -10.48 4.66 14.86
C HIS A 52 -9.29 4.46 13.94
N LEU A 53 -8.16 4.04 14.51
CA LEU A 53 -6.93 3.77 13.75
C LEU A 53 -7.18 2.65 12.71
N HIS A 54 -7.88 1.60 13.09
CA HIS A 54 -8.22 0.48 12.21
C HIS A 54 -9.74 0.40 12.06
N GLU A 55 -10.21 0.62 10.84
CA GLU A 55 -11.60 0.49 10.44
C GLU A 55 -11.72 -0.37 9.18
N ASP A 56 -12.93 -0.87 8.89
CA ASP A 56 -13.21 -1.48 7.60
C ASP A 56 -13.09 -0.43 6.45
N PRO A 57 -12.76 -0.87 5.24
CA PRO A 57 -12.44 -2.23 4.82
C PRO A 57 -10.98 -2.62 5.07
N ALA A 58 -10.68 -3.92 5.18
CA ALA A 58 -9.32 -4.41 5.04
C ALA A 58 -8.81 -4.18 3.62
N VAL A 59 -7.53 -3.81 3.48
CA VAL A 59 -6.87 -3.48 2.21
C VAL A 59 -5.70 -4.43 1.97
N PRO A 60 -5.93 -5.65 1.43
CA PRO A 60 -4.86 -6.56 1.08
C PRO A 60 -3.87 -5.95 0.07
N ASN A 61 -2.62 -6.40 0.11
CA ASN A 61 -1.58 -5.96 -0.81
C ASN A 61 -1.31 -6.95 -1.96
N PHE A 62 -2.23 -7.88 -2.19
CA PHE A 62 -2.13 -8.93 -3.20
C PHE A 62 -3.49 -9.19 -3.84
N ALA A 63 -3.50 -9.82 -5.02
CA ALA A 63 -4.71 -10.08 -5.77
C ALA A 63 -5.74 -10.89 -4.96
N GLN A 64 -6.99 -10.49 -5.04
CA GLN A 64 -8.12 -11.10 -4.36
C GLN A 64 -9.11 -11.71 -5.35
N PRO A 65 -9.85 -12.77 -5.00
CA PRO A 65 -10.83 -13.39 -5.89
C PRO A 65 -12.05 -12.50 -6.18
N SER A 66 -12.36 -11.54 -5.32
CA SER A 66 -13.45 -10.59 -5.49
C SER A 66 -12.93 -9.20 -5.87
N ARG A 67 -13.82 -8.31 -6.29
CA ARG A 67 -13.44 -6.93 -6.61
C ARG A 67 -13.32 -6.02 -5.37
N GLY A 68 -13.84 -6.45 -4.23
CA GLY A 68 -13.94 -5.63 -3.02
C GLY A 68 -14.97 -4.51 -3.15
N VAL A 69 -15.01 -3.65 -2.15
CA VAL A 69 -15.93 -2.51 -2.12
C VAL A 69 -15.63 -1.53 -3.24
N ARG A 70 -16.66 -0.85 -3.71
CA ARG A 70 -16.52 0.24 -4.67
C ARG A 70 -16.03 1.49 -3.94
N LEU A 71 -14.96 2.09 -4.43
CA LEU A 71 -14.37 3.29 -3.86
C LEU A 71 -15.29 4.50 -4.08
N GLN A 72 -15.47 5.28 -3.04
CA GLN A 72 -16.30 6.48 -3.02
C GLN A 72 -15.50 7.67 -2.48
N PRO A 73 -15.75 8.89 -2.98
CA PRO A 73 -15.12 10.10 -2.43
C PRO A 73 -15.39 10.20 -0.93
N GLY A 74 -14.38 10.62 -0.18
CA GLY A 74 -14.43 10.74 1.27
C GLY A 74 -13.93 9.51 2.03
N MET A 75 -13.73 8.36 1.37
CA MET A 75 -13.07 7.22 2.01
C MET A 75 -11.62 7.53 2.29
N THR A 76 -11.16 7.23 3.49
CA THR A 76 -9.76 7.32 3.92
C THR A 76 -9.22 5.92 4.19
N LEU A 77 -8.07 5.61 3.61
CA LEU A 77 -7.47 4.28 3.64
C LEU A 77 -5.98 4.37 3.97
N ALA A 78 -5.52 3.51 4.86
CA ALA A 78 -4.10 3.22 5.03
C ALA A 78 -3.70 2.14 4.01
N ILE A 79 -2.84 2.51 3.08
CA ILE A 79 -2.28 1.60 2.06
C ILE A 79 -0.83 1.34 2.47
N GLU A 80 -0.51 0.08 2.76
CA GLU A 80 0.70 -0.27 3.47
C GLU A 80 1.34 -1.58 2.98
N PRO A 81 1.89 -1.62 1.76
CA PRO A 81 2.57 -2.81 1.27
C PRO A 81 3.72 -3.24 2.19
N MET A 82 3.70 -4.51 2.55
CA MET A 82 4.74 -5.22 3.29
C MET A 82 5.32 -6.30 2.39
N ILE A 83 6.56 -6.11 1.96
CA ILE A 83 7.22 -6.88 0.91
C ILE A 83 8.45 -7.57 1.48
N THR A 84 8.66 -8.84 1.09
CA THR A 84 9.78 -9.65 1.56
C THR A 84 10.71 -10.03 0.40
N ALA A 85 12.00 -10.21 0.70
CA ALA A 85 12.97 -10.70 -0.27
C ALA A 85 12.86 -12.21 -0.53
N GLY A 86 12.01 -12.91 0.23
CA GLY A 86 11.78 -14.36 0.14
C GLY A 86 10.28 -14.70 0.10
N GLY A 87 9.88 -15.68 0.90
CA GLY A 87 8.48 -16.11 1.01
C GLY A 87 7.60 -15.07 1.69
N TYR A 88 6.30 -15.16 1.47
CA TYR A 88 5.31 -14.23 2.04
C TYR A 88 4.96 -14.53 3.50
N ALA A 89 5.32 -15.70 4.01
CA ALA A 89 4.93 -16.15 5.35
C ALA A 89 5.67 -15.37 6.44
N VAL A 90 4.93 -15.01 7.49
CA VAL A 90 5.43 -14.30 8.66
C VAL A 90 5.05 -15.03 9.94
N ARG A 91 5.73 -14.72 11.03
CA ARG A 91 5.39 -15.21 12.37
C ARG A 91 5.56 -14.12 13.41
N TRP A 92 4.78 -14.19 14.47
CA TRP A 92 4.88 -13.32 15.64
C TRP A 92 5.93 -13.87 16.61
N LEU A 93 6.68 -13.01 17.26
CA LEU A 93 7.56 -13.37 18.38
C LEU A 93 6.76 -13.44 19.69
N ASP A 94 7.44 -13.92 20.74
CA ASP A 94 6.84 -14.14 22.06
C ASP A 94 6.41 -12.83 22.78
N ASP A 95 6.76 -11.68 22.22
CA ASP A 95 6.33 -10.36 22.72
C ASP A 95 4.92 -9.96 22.22
N ASP A 96 4.24 -10.82 21.44
CA ASP A 96 2.93 -10.60 20.83
C ASP A 96 2.84 -9.34 19.94
N TRP A 97 3.99 -8.78 19.57
CA TRP A 97 4.08 -7.54 18.78
C TRP A 97 4.97 -7.66 17.56
N THR A 98 6.20 -8.13 17.76
CA THR A 98 7.20 -8.20 16.70
C THR A 98 6.84 -9.27 15.67
N VAL A 99 6.78 -8.86 14.40
CA VAL A 99 6.53 -9.77 13.27
C VAL A 99 7.80 -9.87 12.44
N VAL A 100 8.20 -11.09 12.12
CA VAL A 100 9.37 -11.40 11.31
C VAL A 100 9.01 -12.35 10.18
N THR A 101 9.81 -12.35 9.11
CA THR A 101 9.66 -13.32 8.04
C THR A 101 9.94 -14.74 8.55
N GLU A 102 9.15 -15.72 8.10
CA GLU A 102 9.32 -17.11 8.51
C GLU A 102 10.66 -17.69 8.06
N ASP A 103 11.13 -17.30 6.88
CA ASP A 103 12.37 -17.77 6.27
C ASP A 103 13.61 -16.93 6.61
N GLY A 104 13.47 -15.89 7.45
CA GLY A 104 14.56 -15.00 7.84
C GLY A 104 15.00 -14.03 6.74
N SER A 105 14.28 -13.92 5.63
CA SER A 105 14.56 -12.97 4.57
C SER A 105 14.29 -11.53 5.02
N LEU A 106 14.91 -10.55 4.34
CA LEU A 106 14.67 -9.13 4.59
C LEU A 106 13.24 -8.74 4.20
N ALA A 107 12.64 -7.83 4.96
CA ALA A 107 11.34 -7.23 4.65
C ALA A 107 11.43 -5.70 4.62
N ALA A 108 10.52 -5.09 3.89
CA ALA A 108 10.32 -3.64 3.89
C ALA A 108 8.82 -3.32 3.96
N HIS A 109 8.51 -2.22 4.62
CA HIS A 109 7.15 -1.68 4.76
C HIS A 109 7.15 -0.22 4.32
N TYR A 110 6.15 0.16 3.55
CA TYR A 110 5.91 1.56 3.16
C TYR A 110 4.43 1.86 3.31
N GLU A 111 4.09 2.97 3.95
CA GLU A 111 2.71 3.29 4.28
C GLU A 111 2.41 4.77 4.05
N ASN A 112 1.22 5.04 3.54
CA ASN A 112 0.58 6.35 3.60
C ASN A 112 -0.93 6.22 3.77
N THR A 113 -1.52 7.20 4.44
CA THR A 113 -2.96 7.41 4.45
C THR A 113 -3.36 8.23 3.24
N ILE A 114 -4.36 7.76 2.51
CA ILE A 114 -4.90 8.44 1.33
C ILE A 114 -6.37 8.78 1.52
N LEU A 115 -6.82 9.83 0.83
CA LEU A 115 -8.23 10.19 0.65
C LEU A 115 -8.64 9.86 -0.78
N ILE A 116 -9.75 9.13 -0.94
CA ILE A 116 -10.40 8.94 -2.23
C ILE A 116 -11.18 10.22 -2.57
N THR A 117 -10.92 10.77 -3.75
CA THR A 117 -11.60 11.96 -4.28
C THR A 117 -12.35 11.63 -5.57
N ASP A 118 -13.01 12.59 -6.16
CA ASP A 118 -13.61 12.46 -7.50
C ASP A 118 -12.55 12.36 -8.62
N GLY A 119 -11.30 12.72 -8.31
CA GLY A 119 -10.15 12.68 -9.24
C GLY A 119 -9.03 11.79 -8.69
N GLU A 120 -7.81 12.34 -8.70
CA GLU A 120 -6.64 11.66 -8.15
C GLU A 120 -6.72 11.59 -6.61
N PRO A 121 -6.23 10.51 -5.99
CA PRO A 121 -6.20 10.44 -4.53
C PRO A 121 -5.30 11.50 -3.93
N GLU A 122 -5.67 11.99 -2.76
CA GLU A 122 -4.82 12.85 -1.95
C GLU A 122 -4.04 12.01 -0.93
N ILE A 123 -2.74 12.25 -0.79
CA ILE A 123 -1.88 11.56 0.19
C ILE A 123 -1.71 12.49 1.39
N PHE A 124 -2.22 12.07 2.56
CA PHE A 124 -2.21 12.91 3.76
C PHE A 124 -0.89 12.90 4.54
N THR A 125 -0.13 11.83 4.42
CA THR A 125 1.03 11.57 5.29
C THR A 125 2.38 11.77 4.61
N LEU A 126 2.41 12.54 3.51
CA LEU A 126 3.68 12.99 2.93
C LEU A 126 4.44 13.88 3.92
N THR A 127 5.75 13.71 3.99
CA THR A 127 6.61 14.58 4.79
C THR A 127 6.68 15.99 4.18
N GLU A 128 7.03 16.98 5.00
CA GLU A 128 7.25 18.36 4.53
C GLU A 128 8.27 18.42 3.38
N SER A 129 9.33 17.59 3.45
CA SER A 129 10.36 17.50 2.40
C SER A 129 9.81 16.92 1.10
N GLU A 130 8.95 15.89 1.19
CA GLU A 130 8.30 15.32 -0.01
C GLU A 130 7.35 16.32 -0.66
N ILE A 131 6.58 17.05 0.13
CA ILE A 131 5.67 18.11 -0.35
C ILE A 131 6.50 19.23 -1.01
N ALA A 132 7.53 19.73 -0.34
CA ALA A 132 8.33 20.84 -0.82
C ALA A 132 9.10 20.53 -2.12
N THR A 133 9.58 19.28 -2.26
CA THR A 133 10.34 18.87 -3.43
C THR A 133 9.47 18.33 -4.57
N GLY A 134 8.24 17.93 -4.28
CA GLY A 134 7.35 17.25 -5.23
C GLY A 134 7.90 15.93 -5.79
N ARG A 135 9.04 15.43 -5.27
CA ARG A 135 9.73 14.25 -5.80
C ARG A 135 8.89 12.97 -5.80
N TRP A 136 7.91 12.86 -4.91
CA TRP A 136 6.99 11.74 -4.88
C TRP A 136 6.19 11.57 -6.18
N ASN A 137 5.99 12.65 -6.95
CA ASN A 137 5.30 12.62 -8.24
C ASN A 137 6.00 11.74 -9.27
N GLN A 138 7.33 11.57 -9.18
CA GLN A 138 8.10 10.69 -10.08
C GLN A 138 7.59 9.24 -10.03
N TYR A 139 7.15 8.78 -8.87
CA TYR A 139 6.62 7.42 -8.69
C TYR A 139 5.27 7.21 -9.40
N LEU A 140 4.55 8.29 -9.69
CA LEU A 140 3.32 8.27 -10.50
C LEU A 140 3.61 8.50 -12.00
N GLY A 141 4.88 8.61 -12.40
CA GLY A 141 5.27 8.95 -13.77
C GLY A 141 4.96 10.40 -14.16
N ARG A 142 4.73 11.28 -13.19
CA ARG A 142 4.49 12.71 -13.41
C ARG A 142 5.84 13.44 -13.43
N GLN A 143 5.99 14.40 -14.37
CA GLN A 143 7.16 15.28 -14.34
C GLN A 143 7.05 16.20 -13.12
N THR A 144 8.11 16.26 -12.32
CA THR A 144 8.28 17.35 -11.35
C THR A 144 8.60 18.60 -12.14
N GLU A 145 7.72 19.59 -12.12
CA GLU A 145 8.07 20.92 -12.63
C GLU A 145 9.28 21.42 -11.84
N ALA A 146 10.34 21.80 -12.56
CA ALA A 146 11.59 22.27 -12.00
C ALA A 146 11.47 23.72 -11.53
#